data_09c59fd70cf7e9554bb2a87dc568985b
#
_entry.id   09c59fd70cf7e9554bb2a87dc568985b
#
_cell.length_a   1.000
_cell.length_b   1.000
_cell.length_c   1.000
_cell.angle_alpha   90.00
_cell.angle_beta   90.00
_cell.angle_gamma   90.00
#
_symmetry.space_group_name_H-M   'P 1'
#
loop_
_entity.id
_entity.type
_entity.pdbx_description
1 polymer ?
#
loop_
_entity_poly.entity_id
_entity_poly.type
_entity_poly.pdbx_seq_one_letter_code
_entity_poly.pdbx_strand_id
1 'polypeptide(L)'
;MEIMMKKIFSIFIFVFSAFFALAFPSFASAKEFSSFYKTTYRFANSAEAFVTQEVSLVNLTADLYVSEYSLSILGGQIDSIEAFDKVGPVKVRTQVKEETTIITLQFNEKVVGKGKMLSFILKYRCGGLAKKEGNLWQISIPKLAKVEEIDEYELFLKIPVEFGKIAYIDPPSRSEEVVDQFYEIGFVKEDLADYGVWITVGQYQTFDFLLNYNLTNSVAVPKIEKVALPPDTAHQTVFYQRLEPEPLDLETDSDGNWLASYRLLPHEKLVIQAQGKVNLFFQPKKGRWVEAETNETDYLKPTKNWPTDSSQIKELALKLKTPAAIYRYVSDNLTYDYSSIKKGISRKGALAALENPDKAICTDFTDLFIALCRAAGIPARELAGYAYSDNPKLKELAEKNDLLHSWPEYYDKQKQEWLMVDPTWEQTSGGIDYFNKFDMAHFVFVVHGKSDTLPLSPGAYKEEENQEKQVFISLSREGVTNKPPSFSIVKIQPQTIFPFKRNAVEVEMKNESGFSLNNEVVRLEGEAKYEPNEWFFKQIPPFSHFKIAFAINPVEQVKDYPLKLTLKAGDQSYDLSLLVNSLVLRAGIGAGVLFGIALTALLLSLRKGRYSKQKKDVILESP
;
A
#
# COMPACT_ATOMS: atom_id res chain seq x y z
N MET A 1 -55.35 38.62 18.57
CA MET A 1 -56.25 38.53 17.41
C MET A 1 -55.44 38.57 16.09
N GLU A 2 -54.38 39.35 15.99
CA GLU A 2 -53.54 39.48 14.79
C GLU A 2 -52.71 38.24 14.45
N ILE A 3 -52.22 37.49 15.44
CA ILE A 3 -51.43 36.28 15.22
C ILE A 3 -52.28 35.09 14.72
N MET A 4 -53.56 35.06 15.08
CA MET A 4 -54.49 34.01 14.65
C MET A 4 -54.96 34.22 13.20
N MET A 5 -55.10 35.48 12.75
CA MET A 5 -55.42 35.81 11.35
C MET A 5 -54.26 35.50 10.39
N LYS A 6 -53.02 35.72 10.78
CA LYS A 6 -51.85 35.37 9.93
C LYS A 6 -51.70 33.86 9.71
N LYS A 7 -52.04 33.02 10.70
CA LYS A 7 -51.99 31.55 10.54
C LYS A 7 -53.11 31.01 9.67
N ILE A 8 -54.30 31.60 9.72
CA ILE A 8 -55.41 31.18 8.87
C ILE A 8 -55.18 31.60 7.41
N PHE A 9 -54.56 32.75 7.19
CA PHE A 9 -54.20 33.20 5.82
C PHE A 9 -53.07 32.37 5.19
N SER A 10 -52.10 31.93 5.98
CA SER A 10 -51.04 31.02 5.51
C SER A 10 -51.56 29.61 5.18
N ILE A 11 -52.51 29.09 5.94
CA ILE A 11 -53.15 27.77 5.66
C ILE A 11 -54.02 27.86 4.39
N PHE A 12 -54.72 28.98 4.15
CA PHE A 12 -55.53 29.16 2.96
C PHE A 12 -54.70 29.31 1.69
N ILE A 13 -53.54 29.97 1.74
CA ILE A 13 -52.60 30.06 0.60
C ILE A 13 -51.99 28.70 0.30
N PHE A 14 -51.67 27.87 1.33
CA PHE A 14 -51.08 26.55 1.13
C PHE A 14 -52.09 25.54 0.58
N VAL A 15 -53.34 25.60 0.97
CA VAL A 15 -54.42 24.76 0.42
C VAL A 15 -54.76 25.18 -1.01
N PHE A 16 -54.73 26.48 -1.35
CA PHE A 16 -55.00 26.95 -2.70
C PHE A 16 -53.83 26.67 -3.68
N SER A 17 -52.57 26.73 -3.22
CA SER A 17 -51.42 26.33 -4.03
C SER A 17 -51.34 24.81 -4.24
N ALA A 18 -51.75 23.98 -3.25
CA ALA A 18 -51.81 22.52 -3.40
C ALA A 18 -52.96 22.10 -4.35
N PHE A 19 -54.09 22.82 -4.36
CA PHE A 19 -55.20 22.51 -5.27
C PHE A 19 -54.89 22.96 -6.71
N PHE A 20 -54.09 24.01 -6.92
CA PHE A 20 -53.67 24.46 -8.25
C PHE A 20 -52.57 23.55 -8.85
N ALA A 21 -51.75 22.91 -8.00
CA ALA A 21 -50.73 21.95 -8.45
C ALA A 21 -51.33 20.58 -8.88
N LEU A 22 -52.57 20.27 -8.44
CA LEU A 22 -53.27 19.03 -8.83
C LEU A 22 -54.15 19.19 -10.09
N ALA A 23 -54.29 20.41 -10.61
CA ALA A 23 -55.21 20.69 -11.72
C ALA A 23 -54.53 20.89 -13.09
N PHE A 24 -53.18 20.95 -13.13
CA PHE A 24 -52.47 20.91 -14.41
C PHE A 24 -51.87 19.54 -14.61
N PRO A 25 -52.36 18.72 -15.55
CA PRO A 25 -51.56 17.59 -16.00
C PRO A 25 -50.24 18.18 -16.51
N SER A 26 -49.13 17.76 -15.99
CA SER A 26 -47.83 17.98 -16.62
C SER A 26 -47.93 17.29 -17.98
N PHE A 27 -48.18 18.06 -19.03
CA PHE A 27 -48.03 17.59 -20.40
C PHE A 27 -46.55 17.23 -20.50
N ALA A 28 -46.24 15.94 -20.46
CA ALA A 28 -44.93 15.46 -20.91
C ALA A 28 -44.81 16.01 -22.34
N SER A 29 -43.94 16.99 -22.55
CA SER A 29 -43.64 17.50 -23.88
C SER A 29 -43.17 16.31 -24.71
N ALA A 30 -43.92 15.99 -25.76
CA ALA A 30 -43.54 14.89 -26.63
C ALA A 30 -42.16 15.22 -27.21
N LYS A 31 -41.23 14.29 -27.13
CA LYS A 31 -39.86 14.44 -27.64
C LYS A 31 -39.92 14.75 -29.15
N GLU A 32 -39.28 15.86 -29.54
CA GLU A 32 -39.35 16.35 -30.92
C GLU A 32 -38.31 15.72 -31.82
N PHE A 33 -37.17 15.30 -31.23
CA PHE A 33 -36.05 14.68 -31.93
C PHE A 33 -35.49 13.49 -31.14
N SER A 34 -35.12 12.42 -31.83
CA SER A 34 -34.26 11.36 -31.31
C SER A 34 -32.82 11.73 -31.56
N SER A 35 -31.96 11.53 -30.55
CA SER A 35 -30.57 11.99 -30.56
C SER A 35 -29.59 10.85 -30.36
N PHE A 36 -28.58 10.75 -31.25
CA PHE A 36 -27.54 9.73 -31.28
C PHE A 36 -26.19 10.42 -31.30
N TYR A 37 -25.34 10.06 -30.37
CA TYR A 37 -24.01 10.66 -30.20
C TYR A 37 -22.93 9.59 -30.27
N LYS A 38 -21.87 9.90 -31.02
CA LYS A 38 -20.61 9.17 -30.97
C LYS A 38 -19.49 10.16 -30.69
N THR A 39 -18.93 10.10 -29.50
CA THR A 39 -17.90 11.03 -29.05
C THR A 39 -16.57 10.31 -28.89
N THR A 40 -15.52 10.83 -29.53
CA THR A 40 -14.16 10.31 -29.42
C THR A 40 -13.25 11.37 -28.83
N TYR A 41 -12.59 11.04 -27.71
CA TYR A 41 -11.50 11.82 -27.14
C TYR A 41 -10.18 11.16 -27.51
N ARG A 42 -9.36 11.81 -28.29
CA ARG A 42 -8.01 11.37 -28.64
C ARG A 42 -7.00 12.22 -27.89
N PHE A 43 -6.30 11.64 -26.92
CA PHE A 43 -5.27 12.32 -26.15
C PHE A 43 -3.95 12.39 -26.94
N ALA A 44 -3.27 13.55 -26.88
CA ALA A 44 -1.90 13.72 -27.34
C ALA A 44 -0.92 13.52 -26.17
N ASN A 45 0.36 13.34 -26.49
CA ASN A 45 1.42 13.24 -25.48
C ASN A 45 1.57 14.51 -24.63
N SER A 46 1.04 15.65 -25.09
CA SER A 46 0.93 16.92 -24.39
C SER A 46 -0.18 16.97 -23.34
N ALA A 47 -0.96 15.88 -23.14
CA ALA A 47 -2.15 15.80 -22.27
C ALA A 47 -3.39 16.53 -22.83
N GLU A 48 -3.33 17.14 -23.99
CA GLU A 48 -4.48 17.74 -24.65
C GLU A 48 -5.36 16.67 -25.30
N ALA A 49 -6.67 16.84 -25.23
CA ALA A 49 -7.63 15.98 -25.90
C ALA A 49 -8.19 16.65 -27.16
N PHE A 50 -8.11 15.95 -28.28
CA PHE A 50 -8.82 16.28 -29.52
C PHE A 50 -10.15 15.54 -29.49
N VAL A 51 -11.23 16.28 -29.41
CA VAL A 51 -12.58 15.73 -29.29
C VAL A 51 -13.27 15.80 -30.67
N THR A 52 -13.82 14.67 -31.08
CA THR A 52 -14.70 14.58 -32.25
C THR A 52 -16.03 14.06 -31.79
N GLN A 53 -17.09 14.80 -32.04
CA GLN A 53 -18.45 14.45 -31.70
C GLN A 53 -19.29 14.35 -32.99
N GLU A 54 -19.71 13.13 -33.33
CA GLU A 54 -20.62 12.84 -34.42
C GLU A 54 -22.01 12.77 -33.86
N VAL A 55 -22.91 13.63 -34.34
CA VAL A 55 -24.29 13.76 -33.83
C VAL A 55 -25.28 13.53 -34.94
N SER A 56 -26.28 12.71 -34.67
CA SER A 56 -27.43 12.49 -35.56
C SER A 56 -28.72 12.76 -34.82
N LEU A 57 -29.53 13.67 -35.36
CA LEU A 57 -30.84 14.06 -34.83
C LEU A 57 -31.95 13.63 -35.80
N VAL A 58 -32.78 12.67 -35.38
CA VAL A 58 -33.91 12.19 -36.18
C VAL A 58 -35.15 12.96 -35.79
N ASN A 59 -35.75 13.63 -36.76
CA ASN A 59 -36.96 14.43 -36.56
C ASN A 59 -38.18 13.53 -36.32
N LEU A 60 -38.88 13.70 -35.21
CA LEU A 60 -40.10 12.96 -34.85
C LEU A 60 -41.38 13.72 -35.25
N THR A 61 -41.20 14.95 -35.73
CA THR A 61 -42.30 15.86 -36.12
C THR A 61 -42.34 16.05 -37.63
N ALA A 62 -43.48 16.57 -38.14
CA ALA A 62 -43.67 16.84 -39.58
C ALA A 62 -43.11 18.22 -40.00
N ASP A 63 -43.21 19.22 -39.13
CA ASP A 63 -43.11 20.63 -39.47
C ASP A 63 -41.92 21.35 -38.84
N LEU A 64 -41.26 20.75 -37.82
CA LEU A 64 -40.11 21.33 -37.14
C LEU A 64 -38.79 20.93 -37.82
N TYR A 65 -37.79 21.76 -37.63
CA TYR A 65 -36.41 21.46 -37.98
C TYR A 65 -35.44 22.10 -36.97
N VAL A 66 -34.25 21.53 -36.83
CA VAL A 66 -33.19 22.08 -35.98
C VAL A 66 -32.47 23.18 -36.75
N SER A 67 -32.58 24.43 -36.29
CA SER A 67 -31.84 25.57 -36.86
C SER A 67 -30.53 25.84 -36.14
N GLU A 68 -30.52 25.62 -34.84
CA GLU A 68 -29.35 25.80 -33.96
C GLU A 68 -29.25 24.63 -32.98
N TYR A 69 -28.01 24.31 -32.60
CA TYR A 69 -27.70 23.34 -31.56
C TYR A 69 -26.72 23.97 -30.58
N SER A 70 -26.98 23.82 -29.28
CA SER A 70 -26.08 24.34 -28.24
C SER A 70 -25.60 23.23 -27.35
N LEU A 71 -24.26 23.17 -27.13
CA LEU A 71 -23.59 22.28 -26.24
C LEU A 71 -22.92 23.08 -25.12
N SER A 72 -23.13 22.68 -23.86
CA SER A 72 -22.48 23.25 -22.70
C SER A 72 -21.45 22.27 -22.18
N ILE A 73 -20.20 22.71 -22.06
CA ILE A 73 -19.07 21.90 -21.56
C ILE A 73 -18.57 22.56 -20.28
N LEU A 74 -18.64 21.81 -19.18
CA LEU A 74 -18.16 22.23 -17.88
C LEU A 74 -16.68 21.86 -17.72
N GLY A 75 -15.86 22.80 -17.28
CA GLY A 75 -14.41 22.61 -17.07
C GLY A 75 -13.64 22.54 -18.40
N GLY A 76 -12.31 22.60 -18.28
CA GLY A 76 -11.39 22.49 -19.41
C GLY A 76 -11.22 23.78 -20.24
N GLN A 77 -10.03 23.92 -20.80
CA GLN A 77 -9.75 24.98 -21.76
C GLN A 77 -10.14 24.47 -23.15
N ILE A 78 -11.13 25.10 -23.77
CA ILE A 78 -11.66 24.68 -25.08
C ILE A 78 -11.27 25.70 -26.12
N ASP A 79 -10.67 25.24 -27.20
CA ASP A 79 -10.29 26.03 -28.37
C ASP A 79 -10.37 25.19 -29.66
N SER A 80 -9.97 25.80 -30.79
CA SER A 80 -9.91 25.16 -32.12
C SER A 80 -11.23 24.50 -32.52
N ILE A 81 -12.35 25.22 -32.29
CA ILE A 81 -13.70 24.69 -32.50
C ILE A 81 -14.08 24.78 -33.96
N GLU A 82 -14.41 23.65 -34.58
CA GLU A 82 -14.86 23.50 -35.95
C GLU A 82 -16.12 22.61 -35.97
N ALA A 83 -17.08 22.94 -36.84
CA ALA A 83 -18.24 22.08 -37.05
C ALA A 83 -18.64 22.03 -38.50
N PHE A 84 -19.19 20.89 -38.91
CA PHE A 84 -19.56 20.59 -40.29
C PHE A 84 -20.90 19.87 -40.34
N ASP A 85 -21.82 20.31 -41.21
CA ASP A 85 -22.98 19.54 -41.63
C ASP A 85 -22.72 18.93 -43.03
N LYS A 86 -23.71 18.28 -43.64
CA LYS A 86 -23.59 17.69 -44.99
C LYS A 86 -23.29 18.70 -46.07
N VAL A 87 -23.61 19.97 -45.88
CA VAL A 87 -23.39 21.05 -46.80
C VAL A 87 -21.96 21.60 -46.72
N GLY A 88 -21.39 21.62 -45.52
CA GLY A 88 -20.05 22.13 -45.28
C GLY A 88 -19.85 22.72 -43.90
N PRO A 89 -18.87 23.63 -43.74
CA PRO A 89 -18.62 24.28 -42.44
C PRO A 89 -19.86 25.06 -41.96
N VAL A 90 -20.22 24.88 -40.69
CA VAL A 90 -21.33 25.61 -40.06
C VAL A 90 -20.82 26.77 -39.22
N LYS A 91 -21.65 27.76 -39.00
CA LYS A 91 -21.29 28.91 -38.18
C LYS A 91 -21.27 28.55 -36.72
N VAL A 92 -20.13 28.77 -36.07
CA VAL A 92 -19.91 28.50 -34.63
C VAL A 92 -19.91 29.82 -33.88
N ARG A 93 -20.59 29.86 -32.74
CA ARG A 93 -20.50 30.93 -31.73
C ARG A 93 -20.13 30.32 -30.39
N THR A 94 -19.27 30.98 -29.64
CA THR A 94 -18.86 30.53 -28.32
C THR A 94 -19.13 31.59 -27.27
N GLN A 95 -19.54 31.16 -26.09
CA GLN A 95 -19.70 32.01 -24.92
C GLN A 95 -19.12 31.28 -23.69
N VAL A 96 -18.22 31.92 -22.96
CA VAL A 96 -17.70 31.40 -21.69
C VAL A 96 -18.42 32.08 -20.55
N LYS A 97 -19.01 31.29 -19.64
CA LYS A 97 -19.66 31.73 -18.41
C LYS A 97 -19.04 30.95 -17.25
N GLU A 98 -18.29 31.63 -16.38
CA GLU A 98 -17.55 31.00 -15.31
C GLU A 98 -16.65 29.88 -15.84
N GLU A 99 -16.86 28.63 -15.41
CA GLU A 99 -16.12 27.45 -15.88
C GLU A 99 -16.83 26.69 -17.03
N THR A 100 -17.91 27.24 -17.58
CA THR A 100 -18.70 26.57 -18.64
C THR A 100 -18.50 27.26 -19.99
N THR A 101 -18.08 26.50 -20.98
CA THR A 101 -18.04 26.94 -22.38
C THR A 101 -19.31 26.48 -23.10
N ILE A 102 -20.07 27.43 -23.64
CA ILE A 102 -21.27 27.17 -24.45
C ILE A 102 -20.87 27.31 -25.92
N ILE A 103 -21.05 26.26 -26.70
CA ILE A 103 -20.81 26.22 -28.14
C ILE A 103 -22.17 26.18 -28.82
N THR A 104 -22.48 27.16 -29.68
CA THR A 104 -23.73 27.21 -30.45
C THR A 104 -23.40 27.06 -31.93
N LEU A 105 -24.01 26.08 -32.59
CA LEU A 105 -23.89 25.78 -34.01
C LEU A 105 -25.13 26.26 -34.75
N GLN A 106 -24.95 26.96 -35.86
CA GLN A 106 -26.03 27.39 -36.75
C GLN A 106 -25.92 26.64 -38.09
N PHE A 107 -26.85 25.73 -38.35
CA PHE A 107 -26.78 24.81 -39.48
C PHE A 107 -27.08 25.46 -40.82
N ASN A 108 -26.43 24.97 -41.88
CA ASN A 108 -26.74 25.35 -43.26
C ASN A 108 -27.94 24.56 -43.79
N GLU A 109 -28.09 23.31 -43.31
CA GLU A 109 -29.13 22.38 -43.77
C GLU A 109 -30.42 22.54 -42.92
N LYS A 110 -31.58 22.62 -43.61
CA LYS A 110 -32.90 22.60 -42.96
C LYS A 110 -33.59 21.28 -43.23
N VAL A 111 -33.48 20.35 -42.27
CA VAL A 111 -34.05 19.01 -42.41
C VAL A 111 -35.45 18.96 -41.80
N VAL A 112 -36.46 19.13 -42.65
CA VAL A 112 -37.90 19.12 -42.27
C VAL A 112 -38.51 17.76 -42.60
N GLY A 113 -39.40 17.28 -41.73
CA GLY A 113 -40.24 16.10 -41.92
C GLY A 113 -39.89 14.92 -41.04
N LYS A 114 -40.93 14.20 -40.65
CA LYS A 114 -40.84 13.04 -39.78
C LYS A 114 -39.94 11.95 -40.35
N GLY A 115 -39.01 11.41 -39.53
CA GLY A 115 -38.06 10.39 -39.90
C GLY A 115 -36.84 10.91 -40.68
N LYS A 116 -36.76 12.22 -40.99
CA LYS A 116 -35.60 12.86 -41.60
C LYS A 116 -34.53 13.08 -40.55
N MET A 117 -33.24 12.99 -40.96
CA MET A 117 -32.06 13.02 -40.08
C MET A 117 -31.13 14.17 -40.43
N LEU A 118 -30.85 15.04 -39.47
CA LEU A 118 -29.76 16.00 -39.50
C LEU A 118 -28.52 15.35 -38.88
N SER A 119 -27.42 15.30 -39.60
CA SER A 119 -26.14 14.79 -39.07
C SER A 119 -25.07 15.88 -39.18
N PHE A 120 -24.26 16.02 -38.12
CA PHE A 120 -23.17 16.97 -38.10
C PHE A 120 -21.99 16.43 -37.28
N ILE A 121 -20.83 17.02 -37.50
CA ILE A 121 -19.61 16.72 -36.77
C ILE A 121 -19.13 17.99 -36.08
N LEU A 122 -18.90 17.92 -34.78
CA LEU A 122 -18.27 18.97 -33.98
C LEU A 122 -16.86 18.48 -33.55
N LYS A 123 -15.86 19.30 -33.80
CA LYS A 123 -14.47 19.06 -33.37
C LYS A 123 -13.99 20.21 -32.52
N TYR A 124 -13.25 19.89 -31.46
CA TYR A 124 -12.62 20.89 -30.62
C TYR A 124 -11.44 20.30 -29.88
N ARG A 125 -10.55 21.17 -29.38
CA ARG A 125 -9.48 20.80 -28.49
C ARG A 125 -9.90 21.13 -27.06
N CYS A 126 -9.62 20.21 -26.12
CA CYS A 126 -9.93 20.35 -24.71
C CYS A 126 -8.71 20.03 -23.87
N GLY A 127 -8.27 21.00 -23.08
CA GLY A 127 -7.21 20.82 -22.08
C GLY A 127 -7.77 20.49 -20.70
N GLY A 128 -6.92 19.96 -19.81
CA GLY A 128 -7.28 19.73 -18.40
C GLY A 128 -7.99 18.41 -18.10
N LEU A 129 -8.30 17.58 -19.12
CA LEU A 129 -8.92 16.26 -18.91
C LEU A 129 -7.90 15.19 -18.52
N ALA A 130 -6.63 15.36 -18.89
CA ALA A 130 -5.53 14.49 -18.50
C ALA A 130 -4.49 15.28 -17.71
N LYS A 131 -4.02 14.73 -16.58
CA LYS A 131 -3.03 15.32 -15.71
C LYS A 131 -1.97 14.29 -15.35
N LYS A 132 -0.69 14.67 -15.45
CA LYS A 132 0.40 13.83 -14.97
C LYS A 132 0.74 14.19 -13.53
N GLU A 133 0.63 13.21 -12.63
CA GLU A 133 0.97 13.33 -11.21
C GLU A 133 2.04 12.30 -10.85
N GLY A 134 3.27 12.76 -10.62
CA GLY A 134 4.42 11.86 -10.43
C GLY A 134 4.62 10.93 -11.62
N ASN A 135 4.45 9.62 -11.41
CA ASN A 135 4.60 8.59 -12.43
C ASN A 135 3.27 8.16 -13.07
N LEU A 136 2.14 8.75 -12.67
CA LEU A 136 0.82 8.39 -13.14
C LEU A 136 0.20 9.47 -14.01
N TRP A 137 -0.62 9.04 -14.96
CA TRP A 137 -1.58 9.87 -15.64
C TRP A 137 -2.98 9.64 -15.08
N GLN A 138 -3.66 10.72 -14.75
CA GLN A 138 -5.06 10.74 -14.34
C GLN A 138 -5.87 11.35 -15.47
N ILE A 139 -6.86 10.61 -15.97
CA ILE A 139 -7.76 11.07 -17.03
C ILE A 139 -9.18 11.08 -16.45
N SER A 140 -9.85 12.23 -16.57
CA SER A 140 -11.20 12.41 -16.07
C SER A 140 -12.09 12.97 -17.17
N ILE A 141 -13.14 12.24 -17.53
CA ILE A 141 -14.20 12.71 -18.45
C ILE A 141 -15.45 13.01 -17.63
N PRO A 142 -15.99 14.22 -17.70
CA PRO A 142 -17.21 14.58 -16.97
C PRO A 142 -18.40 13.67 -17.32
N LYS A 143 -19.30 13.47 -16.38
CA LYS A 143 -20.55 12.74 -16.63
C LYS A 143 -21.45 13.46 -17.63
N LEU A 144 -22.32 12.72 -18.27
CA LEU A 144 -23.35 13.28 -19.16
C LEU A 144 -24.37 14.10 -18.36
N ALA A 145 -24.68 15.29 -18.85
CA ALA A 145 -25.80 16.05 -18.35
C ALA A 145 -27.07 15.62 -19.09
N LYS A 146 -28.23 15.61 -18.39
CA LYS A 146 -29.53 15.34 -18.97
C LYS A 146 -29.62 14.02 -19.77
N VAL A 147 -29.13 12.95 -19.17
CA VAL A 147 -29.08 11.62 -19.78
C VAL A 147 -30.42 11.15 -20.33
N GLU A 148 -31.52 11.57 -19.71
CA GLU A 148 -32.88 11.27 -20.11
C GLU A 148 -33.29 11.90 -21.47
N GLU A 149 -32.62 12.97 -21.89
CA GLU A 149 -32.87 13.61 -23.20
C GLU A 149 -32.09 12.92 -24.34
N ILE A 150 -31.12 12.06 -24.03
CA ILE A 150 -30.24 11.36 -24.97
C ILE A 150 -30.79 9.95 -25.23
N ASP A 151 -30.97 9.55 -26.51
CA ASP A 151 -31.39 8.17 -26.84
C ASP A 151 -30.21 7.21 -26.80
N GLU A 152 -29.16 7.49 -27.55
CA GLU A 152 -27.94 6.66 -27.57
C GLU A 152 -26.70 7.55 -27.46
N TYR A 153 -25.72 7.07 -26.71
CA TYR A 153 -24.43 7.72 -26.57
C TYR A 153 -23.32 6.67 -26.52
N GLU A 154 -22.36 6.80 -27.41
CA GLU A 154 -21.12 6.03 -27.43
C GLU A 154 -19.95 6.96 -27.14
N LEU A 155 -19.09 6.56 -26.21
CA LEU A 155 -17.86 7.26 -25.88
C LEU A 155 -16.66 6.37 -26.19
N PHE A 156 -15.70 6.90 -26.95
CA PHE A 156 -14.42 6.25 -27.20
C PHE A 156 -13.29 7.14 -26.70
N LEU A 157 -12.38 6.55 -25.93
CA LEU A 157 -11.15 7.19 -25.45
C LEU A 157 -9.94 6.56 -26.15
N LYS A 158 -9.11 7.39 -26.81
CA LYS A 158 -7.86 6.97 -27.43
C LYS A 158 -6.70 7.54 -26.63
N ILE A 159 -6.07 6.69 -25.81
CA ILE A 159 -5.02 7.06 -24.87
C ILE A 159 -3.68 6.54 -25.40
N PRO A 160 -2.62 7.38 -25.55
CA PRO A 160 -1.32 6.91 -26.02
C PRO A 160 -0.75 5.81 -25.11
N VAL A 161 -0.23 4.73 -25.70
CA VAL A 161 0.44 3.65 -24.93
C VAL A 161 1.70 4.16 -24.20
N GLU A 162 2.26 5.29 -24.64
CA GLU A 162 3.38 5.98 -24.01
C GLU A 162 3.04 6.53 -22.61
N PHE A 163 1.77 6.71 -22.27
CA PHE A 163 1.37 7.08 -20.92
C PHE A 163 1.64 5.95 -19.92
N GLY A 164 1.77 4.71 -20.38
CA GLY A 164 2.02 3.51 -19.58
C GLY A 164 0.88 2.51 -19.68
N LYS A 165 0.90 1.49 -18.83
CA LYS A 165 -0.21 0.54 -18.72
C LYS A 165 -1.38 1.17 -18.00
N ILE A 166 -2.58 0.85 -18.45
CA ILE A 166 -3.81 1.19 -17.72
C ILE A 166 -3.80 0.40 -16.40
N ALA A 167 -3.82 1.14 -15.29
CA ALA A 167 -3.90 0.58 -13.96
C ALA A 167 -5.35 0.38 -13.55
N TYR A 168 -6.21 1.32 -13.97
CA TYR A 168 -7.56 1.39 -13.46
C TYR A 168 -8.50 2.16 -14.40
N ILE A 169 -9.73 1.67 -14.57
CA ILE A 169 -10.82 2.30 -15.33
C ILE A 169 -12.10 2.25 -14.51
N ASP A 170 -12.79 3.38 -14.40
CA ASP A 170 -14.10 3.51 -13.79
C ASP A 170 -15.02 4.43 -14.62
N PRO A 171 -16.25 4.02 -14.94
CA PRO A 171 -16.81 2.67 -14.79
C PRO A 171 -16.09 1.63 -15.66
N PRO A 172 -16.33 0.32 -15.46
CA PRO A 172 -15.77 -0.72 -16.32
C PRO A 172 -16.09 -0.46 -17.78
N SER A 173 -15.10 -0.57 -18.65
CA SER A 173 -15.25 -0.38 -20.09
C SER A 173 -16.04 -1.50 -20.76
N ARG A 174 -16.68 -1.20 -21.89
CA ARG A 174 -17.34 -2.20 -22.75
C ARG A 174 -16.39 -2.86 -23.74
N SER A 175 -15.36 -2.11 -24.15
CA SER A 175 -14.31 -2.60 -25.03
C SER A 175 -12.97 -1.99 -24.69
N GLU A 176 -11.91 -2.78 -24.84
CA GLU A 176 -10.51 -2.36 -24.69
C GLU A 176 -9.68 -3.04 -25.74
N GLU A 177 -9.02 -2.26 -26.57
CA GLU A 177 -8.11 -2.75 -27.61
C GLU A 177 -6.90 -1.81 -27.73
N VAL A 178 -5.83 -2.32 -28.32
CA VAL A 178 -4.66 -1.51 -28.66
C VAL A 178 -4.56 -1.40 -30.18
N VAL A 179 -4.77 -0.20 -30.70
CA VAL A 179 -4.76 0.10 -32.14
C VAL A 179 -3.84 1.29 -32.38
N ASP A 180 -2.91 1.17 -33.32
CA ASP A 180 -2.03 2.29 -33.77
C ASP A 180 -1.36 3.07 -32.62
N GLN A 181 -0.82 2.37 -31.61
CA GLN A 181 -0.19 2.94 -30.41
C GLN A 181 -1.15 3.68 -29.46
N PHE A 182 -2.45 3.40 -29.53
CA PHE A 182 -3.45 3.90 -28.60
C PHE A 182 -4.19 2.75 -27.93
N TYR A 183 -4.46 2.87 -26.65
CA TYR A 183 -5.55 2.15 -26.01
C TYR A 183 -6.86 2.77 -26.50
N GLU A 184 -7.72 1.99 -27.15
CA GLU A 184 -9.07 2.38 -27.52
C GLU A 184 -10.05 1.76 -26.54
N ILE A 185 -10.75 2.61 -25.77
CA ILE A 185 -11.61 2.21 -24.67
C ILE A 185 -13.02 2.73 -24.94
N GLY A 186 -14.01 1.83 -24.94
CA GLY A 186 -15.38 2.16 -25.28
C GLY A 186 -16.34 2.08 -24.09
N PHE A 187 -17.30 3.03 -24.04
CA PHE A 187 -18.40 3.11 -23.07
C PHE A 187 -19.70 3.43 -23.79
N VAL A 188 -20.81 3.10 -23.13
CA VAL A 188 -22.16 3.44 -23.61
C VAL A 188 -22.88 4.33 -22.61
N LYS A 189 -24.03 4.86 -23.01
CA LYS A 189 -24.85 5.78 -22.23
C LYS A 189 -25.08 5.35 -20.79
N GLU A 190 -25.42 4.07 -20.59
CA GLU A 190 -25.76 3.50 -19.28
C GLU A 190 -24.59 3.54 -18.31
N ASP A 191 -23.36 3.41 -18.80
CA ASP A 191 -22.14 3.47 -18.00
C ASP A 191 -21.84 4.88 -17.48
N LEU A 192 -22.38 5.91 -18.17
CA LEU A 192 -22.08 7.33 -17.96
C LEU A 192 -23.24 8.11 -17.31
N ALA A 193 -24.32 7.43 -16.94
CA ALA A 193 -25.52 8.07 -16.43
C ALA A 193 -25.32 8.73 -15.06
N ASP A 194 -24.65 8.02 -14.15
CA ASP A 194 -24.48 8.47 -12.77
C ASP A 194 -23.12 9.15 -12.54
N TYR A 195 -22.09 8.68 -13.23
CA TYR A 195 -20.69 9.10 -13.04
C TYR A 195 -20.02 9.42 -14.38
N GLY A 196 -18.93 10.19 -14.33
CA GLY A 196 -18.01 10.35 -15.46
C GLY A 196 -17.06 9.15 -15.60
N VAL A 197 -16.11 9.24 -16.53
CA VAL A 197 -15.05 8.23 -16.64
C VAL A 197 -13.79 8.69 -15.93
N TRP A 198 -13.23 7.82 -15.11
CA TRP A 198 -11.94 8.00 -14.48
C TRP A 198 -10.97 6.91 -14.91
N ILE A 199 -9.80 7.28 -15.41
CA ILE A 199 -8.76 6.33 -15.82
C ILE A 199 -7.42 6.73 -15.18
N THR A 200 -6.76 5.75 -14.53
CA THR A 200 -5.39 5.88 -14.07
C THR A 200 -4.47 5.05 -14.96
N VAL A 201 -3.43 5.68 -15.50
CA VAL A 201 -2.44 5.03 -16.38
C VAL A 201 -1.07 5.15 -15.75
N GLY A 202 -0.38 4.01 -15.60
CA GLY A 202 0.92 3.86 -14.93
C GLY A 202 0.96 2.60 -14.08
N GLN A 203 2.14 2.15 -13.72
CA GLN A 203 2.30 0.88 -12.98
C GLN A 203 2.47 1.09 -11.47
N TYR A 204 3.01 2.23 -11.09
CA TYR A 204 3.31 2.57 -9.69
C TYR A 204 3.42 4.08 -9.52
N GLN A 205 3.16 4.53 -8.30
CA GLN A 205 3.46 5.89 -7.85
C GLN A 205 4.65 5.85 -6.91
N THR A 206 5.54 6.83 -7.03
CA THR A 206 6.70 6.95 -6.15
C THR A 206 6.60 8.17 -5.27
N PHE A 207 6.87 7.99 -3.97
CA PHE A 207 7.01 9.08 -3.03
C PHE A 207 8.42 9.09 -2.44
N ASP A 208 8.97 10.27 -2.24
CA ASP A 208 10.11 10.51 -1.37
C ASP A 208 9.61 10.72 0.05
N PHE A 209 10.30 10.14 1.03
CA PHE A 209 9.95 10.32 2.44
C PHE A 209 11.17 10.66 3.31
N LEU A 210 10.92 11.47 4.34
CA LEU A 210 11.81 11.69 5.49
C LEU A 210 10.97 11.59 6.76
N LEU A 211 11.33 10.64 7.62
CA LEU A 211 10.65 10.36 8.89
C LEU A 211 11.63 10.60 10.04
N ASN A 212 11.21 11.40 11.01
CA ASN A 212 11.98 11.66 12.23
C ASN A 212 11.29 10.97 13.42
N TYR A 213 12.09 10.34 14.29
CA TYR A 213 11.61 9.70 15.51
C TYR A 213 12.39 10.28 16.69
N ASN A 214 11.70 10.86 17.65
CA ASN A 214 12.31 11.40 18.85
C ASN A 214 12.13 10.39 19.99
N LEU A 215 13.21 9.79 20.46
CA LEU A 215 13.20 8.87 21.58
C LEU A 215 13.82 9.52 22.79
N THR A 216 13.22 9.30 23.96
CA THR A 216 13.71 9.82 25.23
C THR A 216 13.75 8.71 26.27
N ASN A 217 14.91 8.53 26.90
CA ASN A 217 15.06 7.69 28.08
C ASN A 217 15.02 8.57 29.34
N SER A 218 13.89 8.64 30.00
CA SER A 218 13.72 9.43 31.23
C SER A 218 14.22 8.73 32.50
N VAL A 219 14.64 7.45 32.42
CA VAL A 219 15.10 6.69 33.59
C VAL A 219 16.61 6.61 33.71
N ALA A 220 17.08 6.31 34.90
CA ALA A 220 18.51 6.25 35.25
C ALA A 220 19.23 4.96 34.83
N VAL A 221 18.59 4.11 34.02
CA VAL A 221 19.18 2.87 33.48
C VAL A 221 19.07 2.84 31.97
N PRO A 222 20.02 2.20 31.26
CA PRO A 222 19.90 2.02 29.82
C PRO A 222 18.65 1.19 29.47
N LYS A 223 17.97 1.55 28.38
CA LYS A 223 16.84 0.81 27.84
C LYS A 223 16.98 0.56 26.34
N ILE A 224 16.28 -0.45 25.84
CA ILE A 224 16.11 -0.68 24.40
C ILE A 224 14.71 -0.24 24.05
N GLU A 225 14.61 0.63 23.05
CA GLU A 225 13.35 1.07 22.45
C GLU A 225 13.27 0.57 21.01
N LYS A 226 12.05 0.27 20.58
CA LYS A 226 11.79 -0.14 19.21
C LYS A 226 10.92 0.91 18.51
N VAL A 227 11.30 1.25 17.27
CA VAL A 227 10.51 2.10 16.39
C VAL A 227 10.06 1.32 15.17
N ALA A 228 8.83 1.56 14.72
CA ALA A 228 8.34 0.95 13.51
C ALA A 228 8.79 1.77 12.29
N LEU A 229 9.42 1.08 11.36
CA LEU A 229 9.78 1.61 10.05
C LEU A 229 8.74 1.13 9.03
N PRO A 230 8.33 1.96 8.05
CA PRO A 230 7.46 1.53 6.97
C PRO A 230 7.93 0.24 6.30
N PRO A 231 7.13 -0.84 6.31
CA PRO A 231 7.53 -2.13 5.76
C PRO A 231 7.18 -2.25 4.28
N ASP A 232 7.71 -3.27 3.61
CA ASP A 232 7.12 -3.76 2.37
C ASP A 232 5.75 -4.38 2.65
N THR A 233 4.82 -4.21 1.71
CA THR A 233 3.51 -4.88 1.70
C THR A 233 3.19 -5.43 0.31
N ALA A 234 2.04 -6.09 0.13
CA ALA A 234 1.59 -6.50 -1.18
C ALA A 234 1.52 -5.34 -2.19
N HIS A 235 1.23 -4.12 -1.70
CA HIS A 235 1.00 -2.94 -2.52
C HIS A 235 2.09 -1.87 -2.43
N GLN A 236 3.17 -2.09 -1.65
CA GLN A 236 4.29 -1.15 -1.59
C GLN A 236 5.64 -1.84 -1.50
N THR A 237 6.67 -1.14 -1.98
CA THR A 237 8.07 -1.49 -1.77
C THR A 237 8.81 -0.26 -1.29
N VAL A 238 9.49 -0.40 -0.17
CA VAL A 238 10.23 0.68 0.48
C VAL A 238 11.72 0.54 0.21
N PHE A 239 12.36 1.64 -0.10
CA PHE A 239 13.80 1.72 -0.25
C PHE A 239 14.34 2.81 0.68
N TYR A 240 15.13 2.41 1.67
CA TYR A 240 15.82 3.32 2.57
C TYR A 240 17.15 3.75 1.97
N GLN A 241 17.30 5.04 1.73
CA GLN A 241 18.57 5.64 1.32
C GLN A 241 19.48 5.91 2.51
N ARG A 242 18.85 6.20 3.67
CA ARG A 242 19.51 6.56 4.92
C ARG A 242 18.67 6.14 6.11
N LEU A 243 19.31 5.55 7.10
CA LEU A 243 18.76 5.26 8.43
C LEU A 243 19.83 5.61 9.47
N GLU A 244 19.64 6.71 10.17
CA GLU A 244 20.65 7.24 11.11
C GLU A 244 20.03 7.66 12.44
N PRO A 245 20.66 7.28 13.55
CA PRO A 245 21.75 6.33 13.64
C PRO A 245 21.32 4.93 13.21
N GLU A 246 22.31 4.08 12.90
CA GLU A 246 22.04 2.69 12.55
C GLU A 246 21.44 1.94 13.74
N PRO A 247 20.40 1.11 13.56
CA PRO A 247 19.80 0.34 14.64
C PRO A 247 20.71 -0.79 15.11
N LEU A 248 20.52 -1.24 16.35
CA LEU A 248 21.19 -2.45 16.86
C LEU A 248 20.74 -3.69 16.11
N ASP A 249 19.47 -3.75 15.76
CA ASP A 249 18.85 -4.84 15.03
C ASP A 249 17.54 -4.37 14.41
N LEU A 250 17.09 -5.05 13.36
CA LEU A 250 15.81 -4.83 12.72
C LEU A 250 15.11 -6.18 12.51
N GLU A 251 13.97 -6.34 13.13
CA GLU A 251 13.16 -7.56 13.08
C GLU A 251 11.79 -7.32 12.46
N THR A 252 11.16 -8.37 11.96
CA THR A 252 9.77 -8.32 11.48
C THR A 252 8.86 -8.90 12.55
N ASP A 253 7.83 -8.17 12.97
CA ASP A 253 6.83 -8.67 13.90
C ASP A 253 5.78 -9.58 13.21
N SER A 254 4.83 -10.09 13.99
CA SER A 254 3.80 -11.01 13.48
C SER A 254 2.75 -10.34 12.59
N ASP A 255 2.65 -9.02 12.57
CA ASP A 255 1.76 -8.25 11.70
C ASP A 255 2.48 -7.78 10.41
N GLY A 256 3.80 -8.05 10.32
CA GLY A 256 4.64 -7.69 9.19
C GLY A 256 5.37 -6.34 9.33
N ASN A 257 5.28 -5.70 10.49
CA ASN A 257 5.98 -4.44 10.75
C ASN A 257 7.48 -4.66 10.90
N TRP A 258 8.27 -3.74 10.42
CA TRP A 258 9.72 -3.70 10.64
C TRP A 258 10.04 -2.87 11.88
N LEU A 259 10.61 -3.54 12.90
CA LEU A 259 10.92 -2.94 14.19
C LEU A 259 12.43 -2.77 14.35
N ALA A 260 12.89 -1.52 14.30
CA ALA A 260 14.28 -1.15 14.50
C ALA A 260 14.55 -0.89 15.98
N SER A 261 15.53 -1.59 16.56
CA SER A 261 15.90 -1.54 17.97
C SER A 261 17.04 -0.55 18.21
N TYR A 262 16.89 0.33 19.20
CA TYR A 262 17.87 1.32 19.60
C TYR A 262 18.14 1.25 21.10
N ARG A 263 19.42 1.36 21.48
CA ARG A 263 19.82 1.44 22.87
C ARG A 263 19.96 2.91 23.27
N LEU A 264 19.22 3.31 24.29
CA LEU A 264 19.32 4.64 24.89
C LEU A 264 20.03 4.55 26.23
N LEU A 265 21.03 5.41 26.45
CA LEU A 265 21.68 5.57 27.74
C LEU A 265 20.75 6.29 28.73
N PRO A 266 21.05 6.28 30.05
CA PRO A 266 20.27 7.03 31.01
C PRO A 266 20.12 8.51 30.61
N HIS A 267 18.89 9.02 30.64
CA HIS A 267 18.55 10.43 30.31
C HIS A 267 18.94 10.88 28.89
N GLU A 268 19.16 9.95 27.98
CA GLU A 268 19.48 10.25 26.57
C GLU A 268 18.24 10.62 25.76
N LYS A 269 18.41 11.61 24.90
CA LYS A 269 17.51 11.94 23.80
C LYS A 269 18.18 11.53 22.50
N LEU A 270 17.49 10.71 21.70
CA LEU A 270 17.98 10.20 20.43
C LEU A 270 16.99 10.57 19.32
N VAL A 271 17.48 11.23 18.28
CA VAL A 271 16.71 11.51 17.07
C VAL A 271 17.13 10.54 15.99
N ILE A 272 16.18 9.79 15.45
CA ILE A 272 16.40 8.85 14.35
C ILE A 272 15.81 9.46 13.08
N GLN A 273 16.57 9.40 11.98
CA GLN A 273 16.12 9.85 10.67
C GLN A 273 16.09 8.67 9.71
N ALA A 274 14.90 8.38 9.17
CA ALA A 274 14.72 7.42 8.10
C ALA A 274 14.32 8.16 6.83
N GLN A 275 15.16 8.10 5.79
CA GLN A 275 14.95 8.75 4.51
C GLN A 275 14.97 7.72 3.39
N GLY A 276 14.05 7.87 2.44
CA GLY A 276 13.99 6.93 1.33
C GLY A 276 12.92 7.25 0.30
N LYS A 277 12.60 6.22 -0.46
CA LYS A 277 11.53 6.24 -1.47
C LYS A 277 10.61 5.04 -1.27
N VAL A 278 9.35 5.20 -1.62
CA VAL A 278 8.38 4.11 -1.68
C VAL A 278 7.72 4.09 -3.05
N ASN A 279 7.61 2.88 -3.63
CA ASN A 279 6.76 2.63 -4.79
C ASN A 279 5.46 2.00 -4.32
N LEU A 280 4.33 2.62 -4.66
CA LEU A 280 2.99 2.10 -4.42
C LEU A 280 2.44 1.48 -5.71
N PHE A 281 1.86 0.28 -5.62
CA PHE A 281 1.38 -0.49 -6.76
C PHE A 281 -0.13 -0.69 -6.67
N PHE A 282 -0.82 -0.51 -7.78
CA PHE A 282 -2.25 -0.81 -7.87
C PHE A 282 -2.54 -2.31 -7.70
N GLN A 283 -1.77 -3.15 -8.41
CA GLN A 283 -1.88 -4.60 -8.31
C GLN A 283 -0.88 -5.15 -7.28
N PRO A 284 -1.29 -6.14 -6.46
CA PRO A 284 -0.39 -6.77 -5.51
C PRO A 284 0.81 -7.41 -6.21
N LYS A 285 1.98 -7.26 -5.64
CA LYS A 285 3.21 -7.87 -6.14
C LYS A 285 3.22 -9.37 -5.83
N LYS A 286 2.87 -10.19 -6.81
CA LYS A 286 2.95 -11.65 -6.68
C LYS A 286 4.42 -12.10 -6.61
N GLY A 287 4.74 -12.93 -5.60
CA GLY A 287 6.04 -13.59 -5.44
C GLY A 287 7.18 -12.76 -4.89
N ARG A 288 6.98 -11.48 -4.59
CA ARG A 288 8.00 -10.60 -3.99
C ARG A 288 7.73 -10.18 -2.55
N TRP A 289 6.52 -10.38 -2.08
CA TRP A 289 6.15 -10.11 -0.71
C TRP A 289 5.74 -11.41 -0.04
N VAL A 290 6.23 -11.57 1.16
CA VAL A 290 5.89 -12.73 1.96
C VAL A 290 5.05 -12.25 3.12
N GLU A 291 3.79 -12.53 3.05
CA GLU A 291 2.89 -12.33 4.18
C GLU A 291 3.39 -13.14 5.38
N ALA A 292 3.49 -12.49 6.54
CA ALA A 292 3.70 -13.19 7.79
C ALA A 292 2.62 -14.29 7.91
N GLU A 293 2.96 -15.49 8.41
CA GLU A 293 2.00 -16.57 8.57
C GLU A 293 0.81 -16.08 9.39
N THR A 294 -0.29 -15.80 8.70
CA THR A 294 -1.45 -15.17 9.29
C THR A 294 -2.30 -16.23 9.97
N ASN A 295 -2.21 -16.32 11.29
CA ASN A 295 -3.26 -17.01 12.02
C ASN A 295 -4.52 -16.13 11.99
N GLU A 296 -5.44 -16.38 11.03
CA GLU A 296 -6.66 -15.61 10.83
C GLU A 296 -7.44 -15.37 12.13
N THR A 297 -7.38 -16.30 13.09
CA THR A 297 -8.10 -16.20 14.36
C THR A 297 -7.59 -15.05 15.24
N ASP A 298 -6.34 -14.61 15.09
CA ASP A 298 -5.81 -13.48 15.85
C ASP A 298 -6.46 -12.16 15.41
N TYR A 299 -6.87 -12.07 14.15
CA TYR A 299 -7.53 -10.89 13.58
C TYR A 299 -9.06 -10.89 13.71
N LEU A 300 -9.59 -11.78 14.57
CA LEU A 300 -10.99 -11.80 15.00
C LEU A 300 -11.13 -11.37 16.46
N LYS A 301 -10.03 -11.28 17.22
CA LYS A 301 -10.05 -11.00 18.66
C LYS A 301 -10.48 -9.56 18.94
N PRO A 302 -11.22 -9.35 20.05
CA PRO A 302 -11.55 -8.00 20.50
C PRO A 302 -10.31 -7.26 21.00
N THR A 303 -10.33 -5.94 20.85
CA THR A 303 -9.40 -5.01 21.49
C THR A 303 -10.18 -3.84 22.06
N LYS A 304 -9.50 -2.89 22.69
CA LYS A 304 -10.16 -1.71 23.27
C LYS A 304 -10.91 -0.89 22.21
N ASN A 305 -10.29 -0.65 21.05
CA ASN A 305 -10.90 0.15 19.98
C ASN A 305 -11.79 -0.69 19.04
N TRP A 306 -11.64 -2.02 19.05
CA TRP A 306 -12.42 -2.98 18.26
C TRP A 306 -13.17 -3.97 19.16
N PRO A 307 -14.21 -3.54 19.91
CA PRO A 307 -14.92 -4.34 20.90
C PRO A 307 -15.91 -5.32 20.25
N THR A 308 -15.40 -6.39 19.63
CA THR A 308 -16.20 -7.39 18.90
C THR A 308 -17.17 -8.15 19.80
N ASP A 309 -16.99 -8.12 21.11
CA ASP A 309 -17.82 -8.74 22.14
C ASP A 309 -19.00 -7.87 22.59
N SER A 310 -19.03 -6.58 22.22
CA SER A 310 -20.14 -5.67 22.48
C SER A 310 -21.44 -6.14 21.81
N SER A 311 -22.58 -6.05 22.52
CA SER A 311 -23.90 -6.42 21.98
C SER A 311 -24.26 -5.56 20.75
N GLN A 312 -23.99 -4.26 20.79
CA GLN A 312 -24.29 -3.34 19.68
C GLN A 312 -23.52 -3.72 18.41
N ILE A 313 -22.22 -4.01 18.54
CA ILE A 313 -21.38 -4.44 17.40
C ILE A 313 -21.85 -5.78 16.85
N LYS A 314 -22.12 -6.78 17.75
CA LYS A 314 -22.60 -8.11 17.33
C LYS A 314 -23.93 -8.06 16.58
N GLU A 315 -24.91 -7.32 17.11
CA GLU A 315 -26.23 -7.21 16.49
C GLU A 315 -26.16 -6.56 15.11
N LEU A 316 -25.32 -5.54 14.97
CA LEU A 316 -25.11 -4.86 13.69
C LEU A 316 -24.35 -5.76 12.69
N ALA A 317 -23.30 -6.43 13.15
CA ALA A 317 -22.53 -7.37 12.32
C ALA A 317 -23.40 -8.54 11.81
N LEU A 318 -24.32 -9.07 12.66
CA LEU A 318 -25.28 -10.12 12.25
C LEU A 318 -26.28 -9.65 11.17
N LYS A 319 -26.57 -8.36 11.09
CA LYS A 319 -27.42 -7.77 10.04
C LYS A 319 -26.66 -7.59 8.74
N LEU A 320 -25.45 -7.06 8.82
CA LEU A 320 -24.64 -6.67 7.66
C LEU A 320 -23.94 -7.84 6.97
N LYS A 321 -23.30 -8.74 7.72
CA LYS A 321 -22.72 -10.04 7.34
C LYS A 321 -21.56 -10.03 6.34
N THR A 322 -21.45 -9.05 5.45
CA THR A 322 -20.44 -9.02 4.37
C THR A 322 -19.58 -7.77 4.44
N PRO A 323 -18.30 -7.82 4.00
CA PRO A 323 -17.44 -6.64 3.99
C PRO A 323 -18.06 -5.46 3.23
N ALA A 324 -18.70 -5.73 2.08
CA ALA A 324 -19.33 -4.70 1.26
C ALA A 324 -20.51 -4.01 1.98
N ALA A 325 -21.37 -4.78 2.68
CA ALA A 325 -22.48 -4.20 3.43
C ALA A 325 -21.98 -3.41 4.66
N ILE A 326 -20.92 -3.90 5.33
CA ILE A 326 -20.26 -3.21 6.46
C ILE A 326 -19.62 -1.91 5.97
N TYR A 327 -18.92 -1.96 4.85
CA TYR A 327 -18.29 -0.79 4.24
C TYR A 327 -19.31 0.31 3.92
N ARG A 328 -20.38 -0.04 3.20
CA ARG A 328 -21.46 0.90 2.89
C ARG A 328 -22.10 1.47 4.14
N TYR A 329 -22.36 0.63 5.14
CA TYR A 329 -22.90 1.12 6.40
C TYR A 329 -21.98 2.17 7.04
N VAL A 330 -20.67 1.94 7.06
CA VAL A 330 -19.71 2.88 7.66
C VAL A 330 -19.62 4.17 6.84
N SER A 331 -19.50 4.10 5.52
CA SER A 331 -19.40 5.28 4.65
C SER A 331 -20.67 6.14 4.64
N ASP A 332 -21.85 5.49 4.71
CA ASP A 332 -23.15 6.20 4.63
C ASP A 332 -23.59 6.80 5.97
N ASN A 333 -23.18 6.22 7.09
CA ASN A 333 -23.66 6.62 8.43
C ASN A 333 -22.69 7.49 9.20
N LEU A 334 -21.40 7.52 8.89
CA LEU A 334 -20.44 8.41 9.53
C LEU A 334 -20.20 9.67 8.69
N THR A 335 -20.06 10.81 9.37
CA THR A 335 -19.72 12.09 8.74
C THR A 335 -18.37 12.58 9.23
N TYR A 336 -17.47 12.94 8.30
CA TYR A 336 -16.13 13.36 8.63
C TYR A 336 -16.08 14.76 9.23
N ASP A 337 -15.51 14.88 10.43
CA ASP A 337 -15.38 16.16 11.14
C ASP A 337 -13.98 16.77 10.96
N TYR A 338 -13.81 17.61 9.95
CA TYR A 338 -12.57 18.36 9.71
C TYR A 338 -12.16 19.28 10.89
N SER A 339 -13.09 19.65 11.77
CA SER A 339 -12.78 20.49 12.92
C SER A 339 -12.02 19.74 14.02
N SER A 340 -12.22 18.44 14.10
CA SER A 340 -11.56 17.56 15.06
C SER A 340 -10.07 17.38 14.77
N ILE A 341 -9.62 17.40 13.50
CA ILE A 341 -8.19 17.32 13.12
C ILE A 341 -7.38 18.45 13.79
N LYS A 342 -7.92 19.66 13.81
CA LYS A 342 -7.24 20.84 14.34
C LYS A 342 -7.05 20.81 15.86
N LYS A 343 -7.82 19.96 16.58
CA LYS A 343 -7.85 19.90 18.05
C LYS A 343 -6.96 18.80 18.63
N GLY A 344 -6.34 17.96 17.79
CA GLY A 344 -5.53 16.84 18.26
C GLY A 344 -6.35 15.82 19.09
N ILE A 345 -7.56 15.48 18.62
CA ILE A 345 -8.45 14.58 19.35
C ILE A 345 -7.88 13.16 19.35
N SER A 346 -7.87 12.52 20.50
CA SER A 346 -7.45 11.13 20.66
C SER A 346 -8.44 10.16 20.01
N ARG A 347 -7.95 9.00 19.58
CA ARG A 347 -8.74 7.85 19.08
C ARG A 347 -9.85 7.46 20.07
N LYS A 348 -11.08 7.30 19.60
CA LYS A 348 -12.28 7.07 20.44
C LYS A 348 -12.75 5.61 20.40
N GLY A 349 -12.50 4.90 19.27
CA GLY A 349 -12.91 3.52 19.07
C GLY A 349 -14.31 3.34 18.46
N ALA A 350 -14.61 2.12 18.03
CA ALA A 350 -15.81 1.77 17.26
C ALA A 350 -17.15 2.13 17.95
N LEU A 351 -17.26 1.95 19.28
CA LEU A 351 -18.51 2.28 19.99
C LEU A 351 -18.78 3.78 20.00
N ALA A 352 -17.75 4.59 20.22
CA ALA A 352 -17.90 6.03 20.20
C ALA A 352 -18.24 6.57 18.80
N ALA A 353 -17.78 5.89 17.74
CA ALA A 353 -18.17 6.19 16.36
C ALA A 353 -19.67 5.96 16.12
N LEU A 354 -20.23 4.87 16.67
CA LEU A 354 -21.68 4.61 16.63
C LEU A 354 -22.52 5.62 17.42
N GLU A 355 -22.01 6.08 18.57
CA GLU A 355 -22.70 7.04 19.44
C GLU A 355 -22.66 8.47 18.88
N ASN A 356 -21.62 8.83 18.16
CA ASN A 356 -21.37 10.18 17.66
C ASN A 356 -21.00 10.18 16.16
N PRO A 357 -21.87 9.71 15.26
CA PRO A 357 -21.57 9.49 13.85
C PRO A 357 -21.19 10.78 13.10
N ASP A 358 -21.71 11.94 13.50
CA ASP A 358 -21.45 13.24 12.87
C ASP A 358 -20.09 13.88 13.26
N LYS A 359 -19.29 13.19 14.09
CA LYS A 359 -17.99 13.70 14.59
C LYS A 359 -16.86 12.70 14.39
N ALA A 360 -16.93 11.96 13.30
CA ALA A 360 -15.96 10.91 13.01
C ALA A 360 -14.69 11.47 12.33
N ILE A 361 -13.57 10.85 12.62
CA ILE A 361 -12.30 11.01 11.90
C ILE A 361 -11.88 9.68 11.30
N CYS A 362 -10.80 9.63 10.50
CA CYS A 362 -10.38 8.40 9.80
C CYS A 362 -10.27 7.17 10.72
N THR A 363 -9.73 7.33 11.94
CA THR A 363 -9.66 6.23 12.91
C THR A 363 -11.04 5.72 13.35
N ASP A 364 -12.05 6.57 13.43
CA ASP A 364 -13.40 6.17 13.82
C ASP A 364 -14.08 5.32 12.74
N PHE A 365 -13.91 5.69 11.45
CA PHE A 365 -14.35 4.89 10.29
C PHE A 365 -13.65 3.52 10.27
N THR A 366 -12.32 3.54 10.44
CA THR A 366 -11.49 2.32 10.47
C THR A 366 -11.86 1.41 11.61
N ASP A 367 -12.02 1.95 12.83
CA ASP A 367 -12.36 1.18 14.03
C ASP A 367 -13.72 0.51 13.90
N LEU A 368 -14.72 1.23 13.41
CA LEU A 368 -16.05 0.69 13.23
C LEU A 368 -16.09 -0.42 12.18
N PHE A 369 -15.41 -0.22 11.04
CA PHE A 369 -15.30 -1.25 10.01
C PHE A 369 -14.65 -2.52 10.54
N ILE A 370 -13.50 -2.41 11.22
CA ILE A 370 -12.77 -3.55 11.76
C ILE A 370 -13.59 -4.29 12.83
N ALA A 371 -14.19 -3.56 13.76
CA ALA A 371 -15.00 -4.17 14.81
C ALA A 371 -16.18 -4.97 14.23
N LEU A 372 -16.88 -4.43 13.24
CA LEU A 372 -17.99 -5.09 12.55
C LEU A 372 -17.53 -6.31 11.75
N CYS A 373 -16.44 -6.20 10.97
CA CYS A 373 -15.88 -7.32 10.23
C CYS A 373 -15.46 -8.45 11.17
N ARG A 374 -14.70 -8.16 12.21
CA ARG A 374 -14.26 -9.16 13.19
C ARG A 374 -15.44 -9.84 13.88
N ALA A 375 -16.46 -9.09 14.27
CA ALA A 375 -17.68 -9.63 14.87
C ALA A 375 -18.50 -10.49 13.91
N ALA A 376 -18.42 -10.23 12.60
CA ALA A 376 -19.01 -11.05 11.54
C ALA A 376 -18.15 -12.28 11.17
N GLY A 377 -17.00 -12.51 11.83
CA GLY A 377 -16.10 -13.62 11.55
C GLY A 377 -15.18 -13.38 10.32
N ILE A 378 -15.00 -12.13 9.94
CA ILE A 378 -14.14 -11.69 8.84
C ILE A 378 -12.87 -11.08 9.46
N PRO A 379 -11.68 -11.67 9.24
CA PRO A 379 -10.43 -11.10 9.74
C PRO A 379 -10.23 -9.71 9.16
N ALA A 380 -9.92 -8.74 10.01
CA ALA A 380 -9.71 -7.35 9.62
C ALA A 380 -8.65 -6.69 10.49
N ARG A 381 -7.90 -5.73 9.94
CA ARG A 381 -6.84 -4.99 10.62
C ARG A 381 -6.70 -3.57 10.08
N GLU A 382 -6.02 -2.72 10.80
CA GLU A 382 -5.79 -1.33 10.46
C GLU A 382 -4.44 -1.18 9.74
N LEU A 383 -4.43 -0.34 8.72
CA LEU A 383 -3.24 0.25 8.14
C LEU A 383 -3.18 1.72 8.56
N ALA A 384 -2.10 2.12 9.22
CA ALA A 384 -1.85 3.50 9.58
C ALA A 384 -0.67 4.04 8.79
N GLY A 385 -0.79 5.24 8.22
CA GLY A 385 0.23 5.80 7.36
C GLY A 385 -0.09 7.20 6.86
N TYR A 386 0.24 7.44 5.62
CA TYR A 386 0.01 8.71 4.93
C TYR A 386 -0.81 8.46 3.67
N ALA A 387 -1.82 9.32 3.42
CA ALA A 387 -2.56 9.32 2.18
C ALA A 387 -2.40 10.68 1.47
N TYR A 388 -1.90 10.63 0.24
CA TYR A 388 -1.69 11.84 -0.58
C TYR A 388 -3.03 12.34 -1.11
N SER A 389 -3.33 13.63 -0.88
CA SER A 389 -4.55 14.26 -1.36
C SER A 389 -4.24 15.57 -2.08
N ASP A 390 -4.92 15.82 -3.18
CA ASP A 390 -4.88 17.10 -3.89
C ASP A 390 -5.79 18.18 -3.27
N ASN A 391 -6.58 17.83 -2.26
CA ASN A 391 -7.45 18.77 -1.56
C ASN A 391 -6.64 19.94 -0.96
N PRO A 392 -6.87 21.19 -1.39
CA PRO A 392 -6.08 22.34 -0.92
C PRO A 392 -6.11 22.55 0.60
N LYS A 393 -7.23 22.22 1.25
CA LYS A 393 -7.38 22.34 2.71
C LYS A 393 -6.51 21.33 3.46
N LEU A 394 -6.40 20.10 2.92
CA LEU A 394 -5.56 19.06 3.51
C LEU A 394 -4.08 19.35 3.24
N LYS A 395 -3.72 19.88 2.06
CA LYS A 395 -2.34 20.30 1.74
C LYS A 395 -1.85 21.38 2.71
N GLU A 396 -2.64 22.42 2.96
CA GLU A 396 -2.27 23.47 3.93
C GLU A 396 -2.05 22.92 5.35
N LEU A 397 -2.87 21.96 5.78
CA LEU A 397 -2.71 21.29 7.07
C LEU A 397 -1.46 20.41 7.10
N ALA A 398 -1.21 19.66 6.02
CA ALA A 398 -0.05 18.77 5.89
C ALA A 398 1.29 19.51 5.80
N GLU A 399 1.32 20.78 5.38
CA GLU A 399 2.53 21.58 5.40
C GLU A 399 3.04 21.87 6.82
N LYS A 400 2.12 22.08 7.76
CA LYS A 400 2.42 22.49 9.14
C LYS A 400 2.42 21.36 10.15
N ASN A 401 1.68 20.27 9.87
CA ASN A 401 1.45 19.19 10.82
C ASN A 401 1.68 17.83 10.16
N ASP A 402 1.89 16.80 10.98
CA ASP A 402 1.83 15.42 10.53
C ASP A 402 0.38 15.05 10.29
N LEU A 403 -0.04 15.11 9.03
CA LEU A 403 -1.37 14.65 8.62
C LEU A 403 -1.28 13.17 8.28
N LEU A 404 -1.58 12.34 9.28
CA LEU A 404 -1.62 10.88 9.14
C LEU A 404 -3.02 10.40 8.78
N HIS A 405 -3.09 9.23 8.18
CA HIS A 405 -4.33 8.58 7.78
C HIS A 405 -4.38 7.15 8.30
N SER A 406 -5.60 6.66 8.54
CA SER A 406 -5.88 5.30 8.96
C SER A 406 -6.99 4.74 8.08
N TRP A 407 -6.79 3.54 7.56
CA TRP A 407 -7.76 2.80 6.75
C TRP A 407 -7.72 1.31 7.05
N PRO A 408 -8.82 0.59 6.87
CA PRO A 408 -8.85 -0.83 7.16
C PRO A 408 -8.49 -1.70 5.95
N GLU A 409 -8.07 -2.92 6.23
CA GLU A 409 -8.09 -4.02 5.28
C GLU A 409 -8.77 -5.24 5.89
N TYR A 410 -9.39 -6.07 5.06
CA TYR A 410 -10.00 -7.33 5.45
C TYR A 410 -9.45 -8.49 4.63
N TYR A 411 -9.46 -9.69 5.20
CA TYR A 411 -8.99 -10.90 4.53
C TYR A 411 -10.10 -11.55 3.72
N ASP A 412 -9.92 -11.60 2.41
CA ASP A 412 -10.81 -12.32 1.48
C ASP A 412 -10.38 -13.78 1.39
N LYS A 413 -11.17 -14.69 1.99
CA LYS A 413 -10.88 -16.13 2.01
C LYS A 413 -10.92 -16.79 0.64
N GLN A 414 -11.66 -16.24 -0.33
CA GLN A 414 -11.73 -16.78 -1.68
C GLN A 414 -10.49 -16.43 -2.50
N LYS A 415 -10.03 -15.19 -2.37
CA LYS A 415 -8.83 -14.68 -3.02
C LYS A 415 -7.55 -15.06 -2.28
N GLN A 416 -7.65 -15.40 -0.98
CA GLN A 416 -6.53 -15.60 -0.06
C GLN A 416 -5.62 -14.35 0.01
N GLU A 417 -6.22 -13.18 0.03
CA GLU A 417 -5.53 -11.88 -0.01
C GLU A 417 -6.17 -10.91 0.99
N TRP A 418 -5.35 -10.02 1.55
CA TRP A 418 -5.82 -8.86 2.29
C TRP A 418 -6.21 -7.76 1.29
N LEU A 419 -7.43 -7.24 1.42
CA LEU A 419 -7.98 -6.21 0.54
C LEU A 419 -8.14 -4.90 1.32
N MET A 420 -7.42 -3.88 0.88
CA MET A 420 -7.54 -2.52 1.41
C MET A 420 -8.86 -1.89 0.98
N VAL A 421 -9.48 -1.14 1.88
CA VAL A 421 -10.68 -0.33 1.62
C VAL A 421 -10.58 0.98 2.38
N ASP A 422 -11.25 2.03 1.92
CA ASP A 422 -11.26 3.31 2.63
C ASP A 422 -12.65 3.96 2.66
N PRO A 423 -13.46 3.65 3.66
CA PRO A 423 -14.78 4.27 3.82
C PRO A 423 -14.70 5.77 4.15
N THR A 424 -13.57 6.26 4.69
CA THR A 424 -13.35 7.68 4.95
C THR A 424 -13.23 8.47 3.65
N TRP A 425 -12.41 7.96 2.74
CA TRP A 425 -12.19 8.63 1.46
C TRP A 425 -13.40 8.54 0.54
N GLU A 426 -14.17 7.46 0.57
CA GLU A 426 -15.45 7.44 -0.14
C GLU A 426 -16.37 8.57 0.34
N GLN A 427 -16.55 8.71 1.64
CA GLN A 427 -17.41 9.74 2.21
C GLN A 427 -16.91 11.17 1.89
N THR A 428 -15.59 11.39 1.88
CA THR A 428 -14.98 12.73 1.72
C THR A 428 -14.66 13.10 0.26
N SER A 429 -14.61 12.15 -0.67
CA SER A 429 -14.31 12.38 -2.10
C SER A 429 -15.55 12.58 -2.99
N GLY A 430 -16.76 12.54 -2.41
CA GLY A 430 -18.00 12.66 -3.15
C GLY A 430 -18.48 11.35 -3.79
N GLY A 431 -18.13 10.20 -3.21
CA GLY A 431 -18.65 8.89 -3.56
C GLY A 431 -17.78 8.08 -4.53
N ILE A 432 -16.48 8.34 -4.56
CA ILE A 432 -15.55 7.43 -5.24
C ILE A 432 -15.52 6.11 -4.49
N ASP A 433 -15.73 4.99 -5.19
CA ASP A 433 -15.81 3.64 -4.61
C ASP A 433 -14.43 3.13 -4.19
N TYR A 434 -14.03 3.37 -2.94
CA TYR A 434 -12.80 2.83 -2.33
C TYR A 434 -12.97 1.43 -1.73
N PHE A 435 -14.06 0.76 -2.02
CA PHE A 435 -14.23 -0.66 -1.68
C PHE A 435 -13.69 -1.58 -2.78
N ASN A 436 -14.06 -1.31 -4.03
CA ASN A 436 -13.63 -2.11 -5.17
C ASN A 436 -12.36 -1.57 -5.83
N LYS A 437 -11.97 -0.34 -5.51
CA LYS A 437 -11.01 0.45 -6.25
C LYS A 437 -10.09 1.21 -5.30
N PHE A 438 -8.96 0.61 -4.99
CA PHE A 438 -7.96 1.28 -4.17
C PHE A 438 -6.96 2.03 -5.06
N ASP A 439 -6.40 3.13 -4.58
CA ASP A 439 -5.49 3.99 -5.34
C ASP A 439 -3.99 3.67 -5.08
N MET A 440 -3.11 4.47 -5.64
CA MET A 440 -1.66 4.45 -5.39
C MET A 440 -1.21 5.69 -4.59
N ALA A 441 -2.08 6.20 -3.70
CA ALA A 441 -1.82 7.37 -2.88
C ALA A 441 -1.62 7.05 -1.40
N HIS A 442 -1.88 5.81 -0.97
CA HIS A 442 -1.82 5.37 0.42
C HIS A 442 -0.49 4.68 0.74
N PHE A 443 0.34 5.34 1.53
CA PHE A 443 1.64 4.83 1.99
C PHE A 443 1.52 4.29 3.43
N VAL A 444 1.62 2.97 3.60
CA VAL A 444 1.53 2.28 4.89
C VAL A 444 2.80 2.50 5.71
N PHE A 445 2.65 2.94 6.96
CA PHE A 445 3.76 3.04 7.91
C PHE A 445 3.77 1.87 8.88
N VAL A 446 2.59 1.48 9.38
CA VAL A 446 2.42 0.36 10.31
C VAL A 446 1.13 -0.38 10.04
N VAL A 447 1.13 -1.66 10.40
CA VAL A 447 -0.03 -2.55 10.39
C VAL A 447 -0.40 -2.84 11.83
N HIS A 448 -1.61 -2.48 12.23
CA HIS A 448 -2.18 -2.82 13.54
C HIS A 448 -3.15 -3.99 13.38
N GLY A 449 -2.72 -5.17 13.80
CA GLY A 449 -3.53 -6.38 13.70
C GLY A 449 -3.86 -6.96 15.06
N LYS A 450 -2.86 -7.44 15.79
CA LYS A 450 -3.02 -8.00 17.14
C LYS A 450 -3.19 -6.94 18.21
N SER A 451 -2.55 -5.80 18.05
CA SER A 451 -2.75 -4.59 18.85
C SER A 451 -3.44 -3.52 18.00
N ASP A 452 -4.32 -2.75 18.60
CA ASP A 452 -4.98 -1.61 17.98
C ASP A 452 -4.20 -0.29 18.09
N THR A 453 -3.02 -0.29 18.73
CA THR A 453 -2.22 0.91 19.04
C THR A 453 -0.72 0.73 18.89
N LEU A 454 -0.24 -0.51 18.79
CA LEU A 454 1.18 -0.83 18.71
C LEU A 454 1.48 -1.65 17.46
N PRO A 455 2.66 -1.39 16.83
CA PRO A 455 3.66 -0.39 17.20
C PRO A 455 3.22 1.03 16.89
N LEU A 456 3.83 2.05 17.54
CA LEU A 456 3.53 3.44 17.23
C LEU A 456 3.92 3.78 15.78
N SER A 457 3.04 4.50 15.09
CA SER A 457 3.32 5.00 13.72
C SER A 457 4.33 6.17 13.75
N PRO A 458 5.15 6.35 12.69
CA PRO A 458 5.84 7.62 12.44
C PRO A 458 4.91 8.82 12.63
N GLY A 459 5.42 9.89 13.26
CA GLY A 459 4.62 11.06 13.65
C GLY A 459 4.00 10.98 15.04
N ALA A 460 4.00 9.81 15.70
CA ALA A 460 3.54 9.63 17.08
C ALA A 460 4.67 9.78 18.13
N TYR A 461 5.91 9.97 17.71
CA TYR A 461 7.08 10.08 18.59
C TYR A 461 7.37 11.55 18.99
N LYS A 462 6.33 12.29 19.36
CA LYS A 462 6.43 13.70 19.76
C LYS A 462 6.55 13.83 21.26
N GLU A 463 7.42 14.71 21.70
CA GLU A 463 7.49 15.15 23.10
C GLU A 463 6.35 16.16 23.36
N GLU A 464 5.83 16.22 24.60
CA GLU A 464 4.77 17.19 24.97
C GLU A 464 5.17 18.65 24.68
N GLU A 465 6.46 18.96 24.86
CA GLU A 465 7.03 20.30 24.66
C GLU A 465 7.42 20.60 23.19
N ASN A 466 7.61 19.57 22.36
CA ASN A 466 8.02 19.71 20.96
C ASN A 466 7.06 19.00 20.01
N GLN A 467 6.19 19.77 19.37
CA GLN A 467 5.20 19.32 18.39
C GLN A 467 5.67 19.52 16.93
N GLU A 468 6.98 19.59 16.68
CA GLU A 468 7.53 19.74 15.34
C GLU A 468 7.09 18.59 14.41
N LYS A 469 6.94 18.93 13.14
CA LYS A 469 6.59 17.97 12.10
C LYS A 469 7.67 16.90 11.96
N GLN A 470 7.25 15.63 11.96
CA GLN A 470 8.14 14.46 11.88
C GLN A 470 8.04 13.72 10.55
N VAL A 471 6.93 13.90 9.81
CA VAL A 471 6.63 13.16 8.58
C VAL A 471 6.64 14.10 7.38
N PHE A 472 7.59 13.90 6.46
CA PHE A 472 7.74 14.69 5.24
C PHE A 472 7.62 13.74 4.05
N ILE A 473 6.57 13.91 3.24
CA ILE A 473 6.28 13.09 2.07
C ILE A 473 6.07 14.00 0.86
N SER A 474 6.63 13.63 -0.26
CA SER A 474 6.44 14.33 -1.53
C SER A 474 6.42 13.37 -2.71
N LEU A 475 5.70 13.74 -3.77
CA LEU A 475 5.72 12.99 -5.02
C LEU A 475 7.13 12.99 -5.63
N SER A 476 7.66 11.81 -5.93
CA SER A 476 8.93 11.68 -6.62
C SER A 476 8.72 11.52 -8.13
N ARG A 477 9.61 12.13 -8.91
CA ARG A 477 9.64 11.98 -10.37
C ARG A 477 10.48 10.79 -10.82
N GLU A 478 11.32 10.27 -9.93
CA GLU A 478 12.24 9.17 -10.19
C GLU A 478 11.81 7.94 -9.41
N GLY A 479 11.59 6.83 -10.10
CA GLY A 479 11.34 5.55 -9.46
C GLY A 479 12.53 5.03 -8.68
N VAL A 480 12.29 4.03 -7.85
CA VAL A 480 13.35 3.30 -7.13
C VAL A 480 14.13 2.46 -8.14
N THR A 481 15.43 2.69 -8.24
CA THR A 481 16.35 1.82 -8.99
C THR A 481 16.76 0.64 -8.10
N ASN A 482 16.42 -0.58 -8.50
CA ASN A 482 16.90 -1.78 -7.82
C ASN A 482 18.43 -1.87 -7.95
N LYS A 483 19.12 -1.82 -6.81
CA LYS A 483 20.52 -2.21 -6.74
C LYS A 483 20.61 -3.72 -6.45
N PRO A 484 21.68 -4.41 -6.87
CA PRO A 484 21.85 -5.80 -6.49
C PRO A 484 21.93 -5.93 -4.96
N PRO A 485 21.48 -7.06 -4.38
CA PRO A 485 21.63 -7.35 -2.95
C PRO A 485 23.07 -7.17 -2.52
N SER A 486 23.29 -6.68 -1.31
CA SER A 486 24.62 -6.54 -0.75
C SER A 486 24.59 -7.03 0.70
N PHE A 487 25.46 -7.98 1.03
CA PHE A 487 25.60 -8.52 2.38
C PHE A 487 27.00 -8.27 2.92
N SER A 488 27.15 -8.28 4.22
CA SER A 488 28.44 -8.34 4.89
C SER A 488 28.46 -9.45 5.93
N ILE A 489 29.63 -10.01 6.21
CA ILE A 489 29.83 -10.93 7.31
C ILE A 489 30.21 -10.10 8.54
N VAL A 490 29.33 -10.09 9.54
CA VAL A 490 29.55 -9.35 10.79
C VAL A 490 30.38 -10.14 11.76
N LYS A 491 30.09 -11.45 11.88
CA LYS A 491 30.74 -12.30 12.88
C LYS A 491 30.75 -13.77 12.46
N ILE A 492 31.81 -14.48 12.84
CA ILE A 492 31.90 -15.93 12.70
C ILE A 492 32.23 -16.50 14.09
N GLN A 493 31.46 -17.49 14.57
CA GLN A 493 31.64 -18.11 15.87
C GLN A 493 31.47 -19.64 15.82
N PRO A 494 32.45 -20.44 16.28
CA PRO A 494 33.81 -20.03 16.62
C PRO A 494 34.65 -19.79 15.36
N GLN A 495 35.64 -18.92 15.42
CA GLN A 495 36.64 -18.76 14.33
C GLN A 495 37.62 -19.93 14.26
N THR A 496 37.74 -20.71 15.34
CA THR A 496 38.63 -21.85 15.44
C THR A 496 37.83 -23.13 15.67
N ILE A 497 38.09 -24.13 14.86
CA ILE A 497 37.48 -25.47 14.95
C ILE A 497 38.52 -26.54 15.26
N PHE A 498 38.09 -27.68 15.77
CA PHE A 498 38.95 -28.75 16.18
C PHE A 498 38.80 -29.99 15.27
N PRO A 499 39.91 -30.68 14.91
CA PRO A 499 39.87 -31.90 14.14
C PRO A 499 39.20 -33.05 14.92
N PHE A 500 38.74 -34.08 14.19
CA PHE A 500 38.13 -35.31 14.74
C PHE A 500 36.84 -35.08 15.57
N LYS A 501 36.26 -33.89 15.50
CA LYS A 501 35.05 -33.52 16.24
C LYS A 501 34.09 -32.80 15.30
N ARG A 502 32.78 -32.98 15.53
CA ARG A 502 31.77 -32.18 14.89
C ARG A 502 31.77 -30.76 15.49
N ASN A 503 31.94 -29.74 14.68
CA ASN A 503 32.03 -28.36 15.11
C ASN A 503 30.81 -27.60 14.63
N ALA A 504 30.03 -27.02 15.57
CA ALA A 504 28.99 -26.09 15.24
C ALA A 504 29.60 -24.71 14.96
N VAL A 505 29.15 -24.07 13.88
CA VAL A 505 29.58 -22.73 13.46
C VAL A 505 28.35 -21.89 13.21
N GLU A 506 28.35 -20.67 13.72
CA GLU A 506 27.34 -19.63 13.44
C GLU A 506 28.03 -18.48 12.72
N VAL A 507 27.44 -18.04 11.63
CA VAL A 507 27.82 -16.85 10.87
C VAL A 507 26.72 -15.85 10.96
N GLU A 508 27.00 -14.67 11.48
CA GLU A 508 26.13 -13.54 11.50
C GLU A 508 26.42 -12.67 10.27
N MET A 509 25.40 -12.48 9.45
CA MET A 509 25.44 -11.65 8.25
C MET A 509 24.51 -10.46 8.41
N LYS A 510 24.76 -9.40 7.65
CA LYS A 510 23.93 -8.20 7.59
C LYS A 510 23.54 -7.89 6.16
N ASN A 511 22.28 -7.51 5.95
CA ASN A 511 21.81 -6.92 4.72
C ASN A 511 22.26 -5.44 4.67
N GLU A 512 23.21 -5.11 3.80
CA GLU A 512 23.70 -3.72 3.64
C GLU A 512 22.86 -2.91 2.66
N SER A 513 21.85 -3.53 2.04
CA SER A 513 20.98 -2.82 1.11
C SER A 513 19.84 -2.10 1.83
N GLY A 514 19.39 -0.98 1.27
CA GLY A 514 18.26 -0.22 1.78
C GLY A 514 16.88 -0.83 1.45
N PHE A 515 16.80 -2.05 0.93
CA PHE A 515 15.56 -2.74 0.62
C PHE A 515 15.57 -4.16 1.17
N SER A 516 14.37 -4.70 1.37
CA SER A 516 14.21 -6.09 1.81
C SER A 516 14.55 -7.07 0.70
N LEU A 517 15.04 -8.23 1.09
CA LEU A 517 15.22 -9.37 0.21
C LEU A 517 14.19 -10.43 0.57
N ASN A 518 13.50 -10.93 -0.44
CA ASN A 518 12.40 -11.86 -0.25
C ASN A 518 12.69 -13.18 -0.97
N ASN A 519 12.40 -14.31 -0.28
CA ASN A 519 12.64 -15.66 -0.77
C ASN A 519 14.12 -15.91 -1.12
N GLU A 520 15.03 -15.41 -0.27
CA GLU A 520 16.46 -15.52 -0.47
C GLU A 520 16.96 -16.90 -0.05
N VAL A 521 17.82 -17.50 -0.88
CA VAL A 521 18.47 -18.78 -0.61
C VAL A 521 19.96 -18.57 -0.44
N VAL A 522 20.46 -18.87 0.73
CA VAL A 522 21.91 -18.84 1.01
C VAL A 522 22.45 -20.25 1.01
N ARG A 523 23.52 -20.49 0.25
CA ARG A 523 24.19 -21.79 0.12
C ARG A 523 25.60 -21.72 0.63
N LEU A 524 26.05 -22.80 1.32
CA LEU A 524 27.43 -22.97 1.74
C LEU A 524 28.10 -23.94 0.79
N GLU A 525 29.28 -23.56 0.29
CA GLU A 525 30.13 -24.38 -0.55
C GLU A 525 31.55 -24.46 0.05
N GLY A 526 32.29 -25.54 -0.22
CA GLY A 526 33.66 -25.71 0.21
C GLY A 526 34.09 -27.16 0.33
N GLU A 527 35.34 -27.37 0.73
CA GLU A 527 35.99 -28.71 0.75
C GLU A 527 35.57 -29.58 1.93
N ALA A 528 34.98 -29.04 2.99
CA ALA A 528 34.52 -29.79 4.15
C ALA A 528 33.12 -30.39 3.95
N LYS A 529 32.81 -31.44 4.70
CA LYS A 529 31.43 -31.94 4.84
C LYS A 529 30.74 -31.18 5.95
N TYR A 530 29.56 -30.57 5.64
CA TYR A 530 28.80 -29.74 6.56
C TYR A 530 27.29 -29.94 6.37
N GLU A 531 26.49 -29.61 7.40
CA GLU A 531 25.03 -29.74 7.43
C GLU A 531 24.44 -28.64 8.35
N PRO A 532 23.35 -27.94 7.93
CA PRO A 532 22.85 -27.89 6.57
C PRO A 532 23.77 -27.13 5.63
N ASN A 533 23.56 -27.24 4.34
CA ASN A 533 24.31 -26.51 3.32
C ASN A 533 23.47 -25.42 2.59
N GLU A 534 22.18 -25.31 2.95
CA GLU A 534 21.26 -24.36 2.35
C GLU A 534 20.30 -23.82 3.41
N TRP A 535 20.01 -22.51 3.36
CA TRP A 535 19.05 -21.81 4.21
C TRP A 535 18.12 -20.98 3.35
N PHE A 536 16.84 -21.07 3.64
CA PHE A 536 15.82 -20.28 3.01
C PHE A 536 15.35 -19.19 3.98
N PHE A 537 15.44 -17.95 3.54
CA PHE A 537 14.95 -16.78 4.26
C PHE A 537 13.73 -16.21 3.51
N LYS A 538 12.59 -16.27 4.16
CA LYS A 538 11.34 -15.75 3.62
C LYS A 538 11.43 -14.25 3.35
N GLN A 539 12.00 -13.52 4.30
CA GLN A 539 12.30 -12.09 4.19
C GLN A 539 13.54 -11.74 5.02
N ILE A 540 14.40 -10.91 4.47
CA ILE A 540 15.51 -10.25 5.16
C ILE A 540 15.29 -8.75 5.05
N PRO A 541 14.82 -8.06 6.10
CA PRO A 541 14.59 -6.61 6.07
C PRO A 541 15.84 -5.80 5.71
N PRO A 542 15.72 -4.53 5.27
CA PRO A 542 16.87 -3.66 5.04
C PRO A 542 17.66 -3.47 6.35
N PHE A 543 18.97 -3.46 6.25
CA PHE A 543 19.93 -3.27 7.37
C PHE A 543 19.82 -4.29 8.51
N SER A 544 19.03 -5.36 8.36
CA SER A 544 18.83 -6.37 9.39
C SER A 544 20.00 -7.36 9.46
N HIS A 545 20.21 -7.91 10.65
CA HIS A 545 21.10 -9.02 10.89
C HIS A 545 20.36 -10.35 10.75
N PHE A 546 21.02 -11.35 10.19
CA PHE A 546 20.50 -12.70 10.13
C PHE A 546 21.61 -13.72 10.36
N LYS A 547 21.24 -14.91 10.83
CA LYS A 547 22.19 -15.93 11.25
C LYS A 547 22.08 -17.19 10.42
N ILE A 548 23.23 -17.75 10.10
CA ILE A 548 23.39 -19.02 9.41
C ILE A 548 24.14 -19.93 10.36
N ALA A 549 23.54 -21.07 10.73
CA ALA A 549 24.17 -22.05 11.62
C ALA A 549 24.34 -23.38 10.88
N PHE A 550 25.52 -23.93 10.92
CA PHE A 550 25.87 -25.22 10.34
C PHE A 550 26.84 -25.99 11.20
N ALA A 551 26.93 -27.30 10.97
CA ALA A 551 27.90 -28.14 11.64
C ALA A 551 28.88 -28.71 10.62
N ILE A 552 30.17 -28.53 10.86
CA ILE A 552 31.25 -29.14 10.09
C ILE A 552 31.50 -30.54 10.67
N ASN A 553 31.43 -31.56 9.82
CA ASN A 553 31.76 -32.94 10.18
C ASN A 553 33.26 -33.08 10.51
N PRO A 554 33.67 -34.11 11.25
CA PRO A 554 35.06 -34.27 11.65
C PRO A 554 36.05 -34.17 10.49
N VAL A 555 37.05 -33.31 10.64
CA VAL A 555 38.14 -33.13 9.69
C VAL A 555 39.30 -34.01 10.13
N GLU A 556 39.76 -34.91 9.25
CA GLU A 556 40.78 -35.95 9.57
C GLU A 556 42.23 -35.44 9.41
N GLN A 557 42.48 -34.17 9.67
CA GLN A 557 43.82 -33.59 9.55
C GLN A 557 44.39 -33.16 10.90
N VAL A 558 45.65 -33.49 11.15
CA VAL A 558 46.34 -33.20 12.41
C VAL A 558 47.18 -31.91 12.35
N LYS A 559 47.18 -31.22 11.21
CA LYS A 559 47.92 -29.96 11.04
C LYS A 559 46.97 -28.76 11.15
N ASP A 560 47.50 -27.64 11.63
CA ASP A 560 46.80 -26.37 11.61
C ASP A 560 46.74 -25.85 10.18
N TYR A 561 45.52 -25.46 9.71
CA TYR A 561 45.33 -24.88 8.38
C TYR A 561 44.04 -24.05 8.34
N PRO A 562 43.94 -23.04 7.46
CA PRO A 562 42.71 -22.32 7.22
C PRO A 562 41.76 -23.18 6.36
N LEU A 563 40.60 -23.53 6.91
CA LEU A 563 39.52 -24.13 6.16
C LEU A 563 38.74 -23.00 5.44
N LYS A 564 38.72 -23.04 4.12
CA LYS A 564 38.01 -22.07 3.30
C LYS A 564 36.65 -22.60 2.92
N LEU A 565 35.63 -21.81 3.17
CA LEU A 565 34.24 -22.04 2.77
C LEU A 565 33.74 -20.79 2.06
N THR A 566 32.73 -20.92 1.22
CA THR A 566 32.12 -19.80 0.52
C THR A 566 30.60 -19.83 0.72
N LEU A 567 30.04 -18.73 1.20
CA LEU A 567 28.60 -18.53 1.24
C LEU A 567 28.18 -17.87 -0.08
N LYS A 568 27.17 -18.43 -0.74
CA LYS A 568 26.54 -17.87 -1.94
C LYS A 568 25.14 -17.39 -1.62
N ALA A 569 24.84 -16.15 -1.95
CA ALA A 569 23.52 -15.55 -1.85
C ALA A 569 23.22 -14.83 -3.17
N GLY A 570 22.24 -15.33 -3.93
CA GLY A 570 22.02 -14.90 -5.32
C GLY A 570 23.29 -15.05 -6.16
N ASP A 571 23.71 -13.97 -6.83
CA ASP A 571 24.93 -13.93 -7.65
C ASP A 571 26.21 -13.54 -6.86
N GLN A 572 26.10 -13.33 -5.56
CA GLN A 572 27.23 -12.90 -4.71
C GLN A 572 27.83 -14.05 -3.92
N SER A 573 29.14 -13.95 -3.69
CA SER A 573 29.92 -14.95 -2.95
C SER A 573 30.73 -14.29 -1.84
N TYR A 574 30.70 -14.90 -0.66
CA TYR A 574 31.33 -14.39 0.56
C TYR A 574 32.27 -15.46 1.14
N ASP A 575 33.55 -15.16 1.21
CA ASP A 575 34.54 -16.12 1.69
C ASP A 575 34.58 -16.17 3.22
N LEU A 576 34.50 -17.39 3.76
CA LEU A 576 34.66 -17.73 5.16
C LEU A 576 35.99 -18.42 5.36
N SER A 577 36.77 -18.03 6.36
CA SER A 577 37.99 -18.71 6.75
C SER A 577 37.91 -19.11 8.22
N LEU A 578 37.97 -20.42 8.49
CA LEU A 578 38.01 -21.01 9.83
C LEU A 578 39.38 -21.63 10.08
N LEU A 579 39.97 -21.39 11.25
CA LEU A 579 41.22 -22.02 11.62
C LEU A 579 40.97 -23.41 12.18
N VAL A 580 41.45 -24.44 11.50
CA VAL A 580 41.55 -25.80 12.09
C VAL A 580 42.73 -25.83 13.02
N ASN A 581 42.51 -26.00 14.34
CA ASN A 581 43.56 -26.00 15.35
C ASN A 581 43.73 -27.39 15.97
N SER A 582 44.88 -27.99 15.75
CA SER A 582 45.23 -29.33 16.25
C SER A 582 45.99 -29.30 17.56
N LEU A 583 46.23 -28.15 18.16
CA LEU A 583 47.09 -27.97 19.33
C LEU A 583 46.59 -28.79 20.54
N VAL A 584 45.30 -28.82 20.81
CA VAL A 584 44.70 -29.62 21.90
C VAL A 584 44.89 -31.12 21.65
N LEU A 585 44.76 -31.55 20.40
CA LEU A 585 44.97 -32.95 20.03
C LEU A 585 46.44 -33.33 20.17
N ARG A 586 47.38 -32.48 19.73
CA ARG A 586 48.82 -32.70 19.88
C ARG A 586 49.21 -32.75 21.35
N ALA A 587 48.68 -31.88 22.19
CA ALA A 587 48.89 -31.89 23.63
C ALA A 587 48.32 -33.17 24.27
N GLY A 588 47.12 -33.60 23.87
CA GLY A 588 46.53 -34.87 24.34
C GLY A 588 47.32 -36.10 23.92
N ILE A 589 47.76 -36.16 22.66
CA ILE A 589 48.62 -37.24 22.18
C ILE A 589 49.95 -37.22 22.93
N GLY A 590 50.59 -36.06 23.12
CA GLY A 590 51.83 -35.91 23.89
C GLY A 590 51.67 -36.36 25.33
N ALA A 591 50.60 -35.99 26.01
CA ALA A 591 50.31 -36.45 27.38
C ALA A 591 50.05 -37.97 27.44
N GLY A 592 49.31 -38.52 26.45
CA GLY A 592 49.09 -39.97 26.35
C GLY A 592 50.35 -40.76 26.14
N VAL A 593 51.26 -40.27 25.28
CA VAL A 593 52.60 -40.88 25.08
C VAL A 593 53.44 -40.82 26.36
N LEU A 594 53.48 -39.67 27.04
CA LEU A 594 54.20 -39.53 28.33
C LEU A 594 53.60 -40.43 29.40
N PHE A 595 52.25 -40.54 29.47
CA PHE A 595 51.61 -41.47 30.40
C PHE A 595 51.93 -42.94 30.07
N GLY A 596 51.92 -43.31 28.80
CA GLY A 596 52.29 -44.64 28.32
C GLY A 596 53.76 -44.98 28.67
N ILE A 597 54.68 -44.03 28.47
CA ILE A 597 56.08 -44.19 28.86
C ILE A 597 56.24 -44.36 30.40
N ALA A 598 55.51 -43.51 31.17
CA ALA A 598 55.52 -43.58 32.62
C ALA A 598 54.94 -44.93 33.14
N LEU A 599 53.85 -45.40 32.54
CA LEU A 599 53.23 -46.68 32.87
C LEU A 599 54.13 -47.85 32.52
N THR A 600 54.80 -47.80 31.36
CA THR A 600 55.75 -48.82 30.94
C THR A 600 56.98 -48.85 31.88
N ALA A 601 57.48 -47.66 32.24
CA ALA A 601 58.61 -47.56 33.22
C ALA A 601 58.20 -48.12 34.61
N LEU A 602 56.96 -47.83 35.05
CA LEU A 602 56.39 -48.35 36.29
C LEU A 602 56.25 -49.89 36.23
N LEU A 603 55.77 -50.44 35.16
CA LEU A 603 55.66 -51.90 34.96
C LEU A 603 56.99 -52.57 34.91
N LEU A 604 58.01 -51.97 34.27
CA LEU A 604 59.40 -52.46 34.26
C LEU A 604 60.04 -52.39 35.65
N SER A 605 59.78 -51.35 36.42
CA SER A 605 60.24 -51.20 37.79
C SER A 605 59.62 -52.27 38.72
N LEU A 606 58.35 -52.54 38.58
CA LEU A 606 57.66 -53.61 39.32
C LEU A 606 58.18 -55.00 38.94
N ARG A 607 58.53 -55.24 37.68
CA ARG A 607 59.16 -56.46 37.22
C ARG A 607 60.56 -56.59 37.82
N LYS A 608 61.37 -55.53 37.83
CA LYS A 608 62.71 -55.57 38.49
C LYS A 608 62.62 -55.82 40.01
N GLY A 609 61.59 -55.22 40.65
CA GLY A 609 61.31 -55.48 42.08
C GLY A 609 60.97 -56.94 42.39
N ARG A 610 60.19 -57.62 41.52
CA ARG A 610 59.88 -59.05 41.64
C ARG A 610 61.11 -59.93 41.40
N TYR A 611 61.99 -59.60 40.45
CA TYR A 611 63.28 -60.36 40.22
C TYR A 611 64.29 -60.18 41.38
N SER A 612 64.28 -59.00 42.04
CA SER A 612 65.10 -58.75 43.20
C SER A 612 64.64 -59.52 44.46
N LYS A 613 63.34 -59.74 44.65
CA LYS A 613 62.78 -60.55 45.71
C LYS A 613 63.10 -62.04 45.52
N GLN A 614 62.97 -62.62 44.29
CA GLN A 614 63.29 -64.01 44.02
C GLN A 614 64.78 -64.30 44.22
N LYS A 615 65.71 -63.36 44.00
CA LYS A 615 67.14 -63.55 44.28
C LYS A 615 67.50 -63.49 45.78
N LYS A 616 66.70 -62.88 46.63
CA LYS A 616 66.89 -62.87 48.09
C LYS A 616 66.43 -64.16 48.75
N ASP A 617 65.43 -64.82 48.24
CA ASP A 617 64.88 -66.06 48.80
C ASP A 617 65.68 -67.32 48.42
N VAL A 618 66.67 -67.21 47.46
CA VAL A 618 67.57 -68.32 47.04
C VAL A 618 68.90 -68.30 47.79
N ILE A 619 69.21 -67.35 48.68
CA ILE A 619 70.53 -67.25 49.40
C ILE A 619 70.42 -67.71 50.86
N LEU A 620 69.28 -68.26 51.32
CA LEU A 620 69.09 -68.67 52.70
C LEU A 620 68.79 -70.16 52.93
N GLU A 621 69.23 -71.06 52.06
CA GLU A 621 69.27 -72.51 52.37
C GLU A 621 70.54 -73.17 51.81
N SER A 622 71.52 -73.33 52.66
CA SER A 622 72.37 -74.52 52.74
C SER A 622 73.40 -74.35 53.87
N PRO A 623 73.82 -75.47 54.39
CA PRO A 623 73.86 -75.84 55.79
C PRO A 623 75.07 -75.31 56.55
#